data_d7baa96cd5cba0eaefd7f45f49821bea
#
_entry.id   d7baa96cd5cba0eaefd7f45f49821bea
#
_cell.length_a   1.000
_cell.length_b   1.000
_cell.length_c   1.000
_cell.angle_alpha   90.00
_cell.angle_beta   90.00
_cell.angle_gamma   90.00
#
_symmetry.space_group_name_H-M   'P 1'
#
loop_
_entity.id
_entity.type
_entity.pdbx_description
1 polymer ?
#
loop_
_entity_poly.entity_id
_entity_poly.type
_entity_poly.pdbx_seq_one_letter_code
_entity_poly.pdbx_strand_id
1 'polypeptide(L)'
;MAQASVSPVVLIILDGWGYREEKDGNAIAAAKTPVMDSLWAAYPRTLIRTSGRAVGLPDGQMGNSEVGHLNIGAGRVVPQELVRISDAVEDGSLLSNPALVRLCEKVRATGGKLHLTGLCSEGGVHSHLSHILGLLELAKAQGISEVCIHAITDGRDTNPKEGVEALGKIESYIEKVGVGRIATVSGRYYAMDRDKRWDRVQRAYDVMTTEGATDGPSAVEVLQASYAIGVTDEFVIPTRIAPGAVASGDGMIFFNFRPDRARELTQAFVEPDFKGFERQLIEPLTFASFTQYDPKLSSVLVAFEPQNLNNILGEVIAKHGLRQLRTAETEKYAHVTYFFNGGLEEPFEGEDREMVQSPMVATYDEAPEMSAAEVTDVVVMALEKRIYSFVVVNYANPDMVGHTGMMDATVIAIETVDKCLGRLLAGVTKAGGTAIIIADHGNAELMFDELGNPWTAHTTNPVPFILVEGEGLKIPAHGTDVPLRDDGCLADIAPTILELLRLPQPPEMTGRSMIRSADFEVRANRTPVRVRL
;
A
#
# COMPACT_ATOMS: atom_id res chain seq x y z
N MET A 1 -16.84 -5.02 43.19
CA MET A 1 -15.38 -4.96 43.05
C MET A 1 -15.08 -3.68 42.26
N ALA A 2 -14.27 -2.77 42.78
CA ALA A 2 -13.90 -1.57 42.02
C ALA A 2 -13.09 -2.03 40.80
N GLN A 3 -13.60 -1.71 39.61
CA GLN A 3 -12.90 -1.93 38.36
C GLN A 3 -11.59 -1.14 38.44
N ALA A 4 -10.44 -1.82 38.30
CA ALA A 4 -9.15 -1.14 38.27
C ALA A 4 -9.24 -0.06 37.19
N SER A 5 -8.88 1.18 37.50
CA SER A 5 -8.92 2.27 36.52
C SER A 5 -7.94 1.95 35.39
N VAL A 6 -8.45 1.85 34.19
CA VAL A 6 -7.64 1.60 32.99
C VAL A 6 -6.95 2.91 32.61
N SER A 7 -5.61 2.92 32.56
CA SER A 7 -4.84 4.04 32.02
C SER A 7 -4.74 3.85 30.50
N PRO A 8 -5.41 4.68 29.69
CA PRO A 8 -5.46 4.49 28.24
C PRO A 8 -4.16 4.91 27.57
N VAL A 9 -3.83 4.23 26.46
CA VAL A 9 -2.90 4.74 25.43
C VAL A 9 -3.73 5.34 24.30
N VAL A 10 -3.49 6.59 23.95
CA VAL A 10 -4.20 7.31 22.89
C VAL A 10 -3.24 7.60 21.75
N LEU A 11 -3.51 7.02 20.59
CA LEU A 11 -2.82 7.34 19.35
C LEU A 11 -3.56 8.48 18.64
N ILE A 12 -2.88 9.60 18.46
CA ILE A 12 -3.40 10.81 17.82
C ILE A 12 -2.68 10.97 16.49
N ILE A 13 -3.41 10.81 15.39
CA ILE A 13 -2.89 10.95 14.03
C ILE A 13 -3.33 12.31 13.49
N LEU A 14 -2.36 13.17 13.23
CA LEU A 14 -2.56 14.47 12.57
C LEU A 14 -2.33 14.25 11.08
N ASP A 15 -3.36 13.80 10.36
CA ASP A 15 -3.26 13.37 8.96
C ASP A 15 -2.67 14.47 8.08
N GLY A 16 -1.60 14.15 7.33
CA GLY A 16 -0.94 15.12 6.47
C GLY A 16 -0.05 16.16 7.17
N TRP A 17 0.24 16.01 8.48
CA TRP A 17 1.12 16.91 9.22
C TRP A 17 2.60 16.53 9.09
N GLY A 18 3.25 16.96 7.99
CA GLY A 18 4.66 16.70 7.77
C GLY A 18 5.59 17.64 8.55
N TYR A 19 6.89 17.37 8.48
CA TYR A 19 7.93 18.20 9.06
C TYR A 19 8.89 18.73 8.00
N ARG A 20 9.04 20.05 7.95
CA ARG A 20 9.97 20.76 7.08
C ARG A 20 10.49 22.00 7.79
N GLU A 21 11.81 22.26 7.71
CA GLU A 21 12.43 23.42 8.37
C GLU A 21 12.17 24.73 7.64
N GLU A 22 12.02 24.67 6.30
CA GLU A 22 11.71 25.83 5.48
C GLU A 22 10.31 26.35 5.80
N LYS A 23 10.22 27.67 5.96
CA LYS A 23 8.96 28.35 6.31
C LYS A 23 8.16 28.80 5.09
N ASP A 24 8.83 28.99 3.96
CA ASP A 24 8.18 29.45 2.74
C ASP A 24 7.29 28.34 2.18
N GLY A 25 6.02 28.66 1.93
CA GLY A 25 5.04 27.68 1.49
C GLY A 25 4.70 26.59 2.51
N ASN A 26 4.98 26.79 3.80
CA ASN A 26 4.73 25.85 4.88
C ASN A 26 3.57 26.34 5.76
N ALA A 27 2.37 25.74 5.59
CA ALA A 27 1.19 26.16 6.34
C ALA A 27 1.32 25.85 7.84
N ILE A 28 2.03 24.79 8.21
CA ILE A 28 2.28 24.44 9.62
C ILE A 28 3.17 25.51 10.27
N ALA A 29 4.24 25.94 9.58
CA ALA A 29 5.13 26.98 10.09
C ALA A 29 4.50 28.37 10.10
N ALA A 30 3.47 28.62 9.27
CA ALA A 30 2.73 29.89 9.24
C ALA A 30 1.62 29.95 10.29
N ALA A 31 1.09 28.81 10.73
CA ALA A 31 0.02 28.71 11.71
C ALA A 31 0.51 28.97 13.14
N LYS A 32 -0.40 29.40 14.00
CA LYS A 32 -0.16 29.51 15.45
C LYS A 32 -0.49 28.19 16.13
N THR A 33 0.53 27.45 16.52
CA THR A 33 0.43 26.11 17.09
C THR A 33 1.00 26.01 18.52
N PRO A 34 0.50 26.80 19.49
CA PRO A 34 1.10 26.89 20.83
C PRO A 34 1.09 25.55 21.57
N VAL A 35 0.13 24.65 21.31
CA VAL A 35 0.09 23.33 21.92
C VAL A 35 1.21 22.46 21.35
N MET A 36 1.28 22.34 20.04
CA MET A 36 2.30 21.54 19.35
C MET A 36 3.71 22.08 19.64
N ASP A 37 3.90 23.40 19.68
CA ASP A 37 5.16 24.04 20.03
C ASP A 37 5.61 23.67 21.45
N SER A 38 4.68 23.70 22.41
CA SER A 38 4.97 23.32 23.79
C SER A 38 5.29 21.84 23.94
N LEU A 39 4.59 20.97 23.20
CA LEU A 39 4.87 19.54 23.18
C LEU A 39 6.24 19.25 22.59
N TRP A 40 6.54 19.88 21.46
CA TRP A 40 7.83 19.74 20.80
C TRP A 40 8.99 20.21 21.69
N ALA A 41 8.78 21.23 22.50
CA ALA A 41 9.81 21.74 23.41
C ALA A 41 10.01 20.87 24.66
N ALA A 42 8.92 20.28 25.20
CA ALA A 42 8.91 19.71 26.56
C ALA A 42 8.89 18.17 26.64
N TYR A 43 8.51 17.47 25.56
CA TYR A 43 8.30 16.02 25.58
C TYR A 43 9.32 15.27 24.70
N PRO A 44 9.53 13.96 24.96
CA PRO A 44 10.31 13.09 24.09
C PRO A 44 9.78 13.14 22.66
N ARG A 45 10.64 13.45 21.72
CA ARG A 45 10.26 13.60 20.31
C ARG A 45 11.33 13.12 19.35
N THR A 46 10.91 12.74 18.18
CA THR A 46 11.76 12.42 17.04
C THR A 46 10.97 12.60 15.75
N LEU A 47 11.61 12.36 14.63
CA LEU A 47 10.97 12.28 13.31
C LEU A 47 10.94 10.83 12.87
N ILE A 48 9.85 10.43 12.18
CA ILE A 48 9.70 9.09 11.62
C ILE A 48 9.43 9.17 10.11
N ARG A 49 9.83 8.10 9.41
CA ARG A 49 9.68 8.00 7.95
C ARG A 49 8.32 7.44 7.60
N THR A 50 7.68 8.05 6.59
CA THR A 50 6.33 7.71 6.13
C THR A 50 6.22 7.53 4.63
N SER A 51 7.36 7.41 3.91
CA SER A 51 7.42 7.31 2.46
C SER A 51 8.38 6.23 1.99
N GLY A 52 8.32 5.89 0.73
CA GLY A 52 9.21 4.91 0.10
C GLY A 52 9.24 3.56 0.81
N ARG A 53 10.39 2.92 0.83
CA ARG A 53 10.60 1.58 1.42
C ARG A 53 10.23 1.50 2.90
N ALA A 54 10.28 2.60 3.62
CA ALA A 54 9.92 2.63 5.05
C ALA A 54 8.44 2.29 5.31
N VAL A 55 7.59 2.37 4.30
CA VAL A 55 6.17 2.02 4.36
C VAL A 55 5.75 1.01 3.27
N GLY A 56 6.71 0.35 2.62
CA GLY A 56 6.45 -0.67 1.61
C GLY A 56 6.10 -0.13 0.22
N LEU A 57 6.45 1.13 -0.06
CA LEU A 57 6.33 1.78 -1.37
C LEU A 57 7.68 1.80 -2.10
N PRO A 58 7.70 2.00 -3.43
CA PRO A 58 8.94 2.27 -4.16
C PRO A 58 9.71 3.46 -3.58
N ASP A 59 11.05 3.46 -3.76
CA ASP A 59 11.89 4.56 -3.33
C ASP A 59 11.44 5.89 -3.97
N GLY A 60 11.42 6.95 -3.16
CA GLY A 60 10.99 8.29 -3.59
C GLY A 60 9.46 8.45 -3.74
N GLN A 61 8.67 7.40 -3.58
CA GLN A 61 7.22 7.52 -3.61
C GLN A 61 6.68 8.06 -2.28
N MET A 62 5.84 9.07 -2.37
CA MET A 62 5.14 9.66 -1.22
C MET A 62 4.23 8.65 -0.53
N GLY A 63 4.16 8.71 0.80
CA GLY A 63 3.17 7.97 1.58
C GLY A 63 1.74 8.43 1.28
N ASN A 64 0.78 7.66 1.79
CA ASN A 64 -0.64 7.99 1.76
C ASN A 64 -1.34 7.39 2.98
N SER A 65 -2.56 7.84 3.24
CA SER A 65 -3.28 7.43 4.45
C SER A 65 -3.60 5.94 4.49
N GLU A 66 -3.89 5.30 3.35
CA GLU A 66 -4.16 3.86 3.28
C GLU A 66 -2.95 3.04 3.74
N VAL A 67 -1.80 3.28 3.09
CA VAL A 67 -0.54 2.60 3.41
C VAL A 67 -0.05 2.98 4.82
N GLY A 68 -0.18 4.25 5.21
CA GLY A 68 0.24 4.72 6.53
C GLY A 68 -0.50 4.00 7.66
N HIS A 69 -1.83 4.01 7.62
CA HIS A 69 -2.66 3.36 8.65
C HIS A 69 -2.51 1.84 8.65
N LEU A 70 -2.32 1.22 7.47
CA LEU A 70 -2.05 -0.20 7.35
C LEU A 70 -0.75 -0.58 8.08
N ASN A 71 0.34 0.16 7.86
CA ASN A 71 1.63 -0.11 8.50
C ASN A 71 1.57 0.13 10.03
N ILE A 72 0.87 1.20 10.46
CA ILE A 72 0.66 1.48 11.89
C ILE A 72 -0.06 0.32 12.57
N GLY A 73 -1.19 -0.13 12.01
CA GLY A 73 -1.99 -1.21 12.58
C GLY A 73 -1.29 -2.57 12.52
N ALA A 74 -0.57 -2.85 11.43
CA ALA A 74 0.13 -4.11 11.21
C ALA A 74 1.39 -4.27 12.10
N GLY A 75 2.00 -3.18 12.55
CA GLY A 75 3.26 -3.22 13.30
C GLY A 75 4.43 -3.79 12.51
N ARG A 76 4.34 -3.71 11.18
CA ARG A 76 5.35 -4.17 10.22
C ARG A 76 5.23 -3.37 8.94
N VAL A 77 6.33 -3.28 8.20
CA VAL A 77 6.27 -2.75 6.83
C VAL A 77 5.51 -3.75 5.96
N VAL A 78 4.42 -3.31 5.33
CA VAL A 78 3.60 -4.12 4.42
C VAL A 78 3.92 -3.69 2.99
N PRO A 79 4.78 -4.42 2.28
CA PRO A 79 5.16 -4.02 0.93
C PRO A 79 3.97 -4.11 -0.02
N GLN A 80 3.80 -3.09 -0.83
CA GLN A 80 2.88 -3.11 -1.97
C GLN A 80 3.32 -4.18 -2.98
N GLU A 81 2.38 -4.72 -3.78
CA GLU A 81 2.70 -5.81 -4.71
C GLU A 81 3.84 -5.46 -5.68
N LEU A 82 3.90 -4.22 -6.16
CA LEU A 82 5.02 -3.75 -7.00
C LEU A 82 6.36 -3.95 -6.29
N VAL A 83 6.47 -3.54 -5.04
CA VAL A 83 7.70 -3.64 -4.24
C VAL A 83 8.03 -5.10 -3.95
N ARG A 84 7.05 -5.86 -3.47
CA ARG A 84 7.18 -7.28 -3.12
C ARG A 84 7.69 -8.13 -4.29
N ILE A 85 7.16 -7.88 -5.49
CA ILE A 85 7.54 -8.62 -6.69
C ILE A 85 8.90 -8.14 -7.21
N SER A 86 9.15 -6.83 -7.20
CA SER A 86 10.44 -6.26 -7.60
C SER A 86 11.58 -6.74 -6.70
N ASP A 87 11.35 -6.80 -5.39
CA ASP A 87 12.31 -7.37 -4.44
C ASP A 87 12.60 -8.84 -4.74
N ALA A 88 11.56 -9.64 -5.06
CA ALA A 88 11.74 -11.04 -5.43
C ALA A 88 12.53 -11.23 -6.76
N VAL A 89 12.43 -10.27 -7.67
CA VAL A 89 13.27 -10.24 -8.88
C VAL A 89 14.72 -9.88 -8.52
N GLU A 90 14.90 -8.86 -7.68
CA GLU A 90 16.22 -8.32 -7.33
C GLU A 90 17.04 -9.30 -6.48
N ASP A 91 16.43 -9.93 -5.47
CA ASP A 91 17.08 -10.90 -4.60
C ASP A 91 17.14 -12.31 -5.19
N GLY A 92 16.53 -12.53 -6.36
CA GLY A 92 16.51 -13.80 -7.08
C GLY A 92 15.51 -14.82 -6.53
N SER A 93 14.74 -14.53 -5.50
CA SER A 93 13.76 -15.46 -4.93
C SER A 93 12.62 -15.80 -5.90
N LEU A 94 12.36 -14.94 -6.91
CA LEU A 94 11.44 -15.24 -8.01
C LEU A 94 11.80 -16.56 -8.72
N LEU A 95 13.10 -16.87 -8.87
CA LEU A 95 13.58 -18.07 -9.56
C LEU A 95 13.22 -19.38 -8.84
N SER A 96 12.91 -19.29 -7.55
CA SER A 96 12.50 -20.41 -6.69
C SER A 96 11.04 -20.34 -6.27
N ASN A 97 10.24 -19.42 -6.82
CA ASN A 97 8.83 -19.29 -6.50
C ASN A 97 8.08 -20.60 -6.78
N PRO A 98 7.44 -21.24 -5.78
CA PRO A 98 6.90 -22.59 -5.92
C PRO A 98 5.83 -22.74 -7.01
N ALA A 99 4.97 -21.73 -7.19
CA ALA A 99 3.93 -21.76 -8.21
C ALA A 99 4.52 -21.67 -9.63
N LEU A 100 5.50 -20.79 -9.82
CA LEU A 100 6.16 -20.59 -11.11
C LEU A 100 7.06 -21.79 -11.47
N VAL A 101 7.81 -22.32 -10.50
CA VAL A 101 8.62 -23.55 -10.69
C VAL A 101 7.72 -24.73 -11.08
N ARG A 102 6.62 -24.95 -10.35
CA ARG A 102 5.64 -26.01 -10.67
C ARG A 102 5.07 -25.85 -12.08
N LEU A 103 4.79 -24.63 -12.53
CA LEU A 103 4.34 -24.40 -13.90
C LEU A 103 5.42 -24.81 -14.90
N CYS A 104 6.67 -24.38 -14.71
CA CYS A 104 7.80 -24.72 -15.57
C CYS A 104 8.05 -26.23 -15.61
N GLU A 105 7.92 -26.94 -14.48
CA GLU A 105 8.01 -28.42 -14.43
C GLU A 105 6.96 -29.11 -15.31
N LYS A 106 5.72 -28.61 -15.28
CA LYS A 106 4.65 -29.14 -16.14
C LYS A 106 4.92 -28.88 -17.62
N VAL A 107 5.37 -27.67 -17.98
CA VAL A 107 5.75 -27.32 -19.36
C VAL A 107 6.86 -28.25 -19.88
N ARG A 108 7.87 -28.51 -19.07
CA ARG A 108 8.95 -29.45 -19.44
C ARG A 108 8.44 -30.88 -19.62
N ALA A 109 7.53 -31.32 -18.74
CA ALA A 109 6.97 -32.68 -18.80
C ALA A 109 6.12 -32.91 -20.07
N THR A 110 5.44 -31.88 -20.57
CA THR A 110 4.65 -31.92 -21.80
C THR A 110 5.47 -31.64 -23.06
N GLY A 111 6.66 -31.06 -22.94
CA GLY A 111 7.41 -30.49 -24.07
C GLY A 111 6.74 -29.27 -24.70
N GLY A 112 5.87 -28.60 -23.96
CA GLY A 112 5.14 -27.41 -24.38
C GLY A 112 5.98 -26.13 -24.33
N LYS A 113 5.35 -25.01 -24.71
CA LYS A 113 5.93 -23.67 -24.65
C LYS A 113 5.55 -22.96 -23.36
N LEU A 114 6.36 -22.01 -22.91
CA LEU A 114 6.02 -21.06 -21.86
C LEU A 114 5.57 -19.75 -22.49
N HIS A 115 4.38 -19.29 -22.17
CA HIS A 115 3.84 -18.02 -22.59
C HIS A 115 3.90 -17.01 -21.44
N LEU A 116 4.46 -15.83 -21.70
CA LEU A 116 4.49 -14.69 -20.77
C LEU A 116 3.59 -13.60 -21.31
N THR A 117 2.57 -13.21 -20.56
CA THR A 117 1.65 -12.12 -20.95
C THR A 117 1.53 -11.09 -19.83
N GLY A 118 1.41 -9.83 -20.20
CA GLY A 118 1.23 -8.73 -19.26
C GLY A 118 1.62 -7.38 -19.84
N LEU A 119 1.36 -6.33 -19.07
CA LEU A 119 1.63 -4.97 -19.46
C LEU A 119 3.14 -4.71 -19.45
N CYS A 120 3.72 -4.39 -20.60
CA CYS A 120 5.16 -4.16 -20.77
C CYS A 120 5.44 -2.65 -20.67
N SER A 121 5.52 -2.12 -19.44
CA SER A 121 5.82 -0.72 -19.19
C SER A 121 6.57 -0.52 -17.86
N GLU A 122 7.09 0.67 -17.64
CA GLU A 122 7.74 1.08 -16.38
C GLU A 122 6.79 1.87 -15.47
N GLY A 123 5.50 1.98 -15.83
CA GLY A 123 4.52 2.76 -15.08
C GLY A 123 4.20 2.23 -13.67
N GLY A 124 4.45 0.95 -13.40
CA GLY A 124 4.33 0.38 -12.06
C GLY A 124 2.92 0.32 -11.47
N VAL A 125 1.88 0.51 -12.29
CA VAL A 125 0.47 0.51 -11.84
C VAL A 125 -0.16 -0.89 -11.90
N HIS A 126 0.10 -1.64 -12.96
CA HIS A 126 -0.43 -2.99 -13.17
C HIS A 126 0.65 -4.06 -13.22
N SER A 127 1.86 -3.68 -13.61
CA SER A 127 3.04 -4.52 -13.81
C SER A 127 4.27 -3.62 -13.79
N HIS A 128 5.44 -4.21 -13.94
CA HIS A 128 6.67 -3.47 -14.18
C HIS A 128 7.57 -4.24 -15.13
N LEU A 129 8.33 -3.51 -15.96
CA LEU A 129 9.21 -4.12 -16.98
C LEU A 129 10.23 -5.09 -16.37
N SER A 130 10.79 -4.79 -15.19
CA SER A 130 11.71 -5.70 -14.50
C SER A 130 11.12 -7.08 -14.22
N HIS A 131 9.80 -7.18 -14.07
CA HIS A 131 9.14 -8.45 -13.76
C HIS A 131 9.19 -9.44 -14.92
N ILE A 132 8.95 -8.98 -16.17
CA ILE A 132 9.09 -9.87 -17.33
C ILE A 132 10.56 -10.24 -17.57
N LEU A 133 11.51 -9.33 -17.30
CA LEU A 133 12.93 -9.65 -17.39
C LEU A 133 13.31 -10.75 -16.38
N GLY A 134 12.79 -10.67 -15.14
CA GLY A 134 12.95 -11.72 -14.13
C GLY A 134 12.34 -13.06 -14.55
N LEU A 135 11.20 -13.05 -15.28
CA LEU A 135 10.58 -14.27 -15.81
C LEU A 135 11.38 -14.90 -16.93
N LEU A 136 12.11 -14.12 -17.74
CA LEU A 136 13.05 -14.66 -18.72
C LEU A 136 14.24 -15.36 -18.03
N GLU A 137 14.77 -14.80 -16.95
CA GLU A 137 15.79 -15.48 -16.14
C GLU A 137 15.23 -16.75 -15.47
N LEU A 138 14.00 -16.73 -14.98
CA LEU A 138 13.33 -17.93 -14.47
C LEU A 138 13.25 -19.01 -15.54
N ALA A 139 12.79 -18.68 -16.75
CA ALA A 139 12.65 -19.62 -17.84
C ALA A 139 14.00 -20.28 -18.19
N LYS A 140 15.08 -19.48 -18.27
CA LYS A 140 16.45 -19.96 -18.46
C LYS A 140 16.90 -20.87 -17.34
N ALA A 141 16.73 -20.46 -16.08
CA ALA A 141 17.11 -21.23 -14.90
C ALA A 141 16.36 -22.57 -14.81
N GLN A 142 15.11 -22.58 -15.26
CA GLN A 142 14.25 -23.78 -15.32
C GLN A 142 14.46 -24.61 -16.59
N GLY A 143 15.36 -24.23 -17.49
CA GLY A 143 15.69 -24.98 -18.71
C GLY A 143 14.54 -25.00 -19.75
N ILE A 144 13.73 -23.96 -19.80
CA ILE A 144 12.68 -23.78 -20.81
C ILE A 144 13.31 -23.12 -22.04
N SER A 145 13.28 -23.80 -23.18
CA SER A 145 13.86 -23.28 -24.44
C SER A 145 12.88 -22.49 -25.29
N GLU A 146 11.58 -22.83 -25.22
CA GLU A 146 10.54 -22.21 -26.01
C GLU A 146 9.70 -21.25 -25.15
N VAL A 147 10.05 -19.95 -25.20
CA VAL A 147 9.35 -18.89 -24.48
C VAL A 147 8.75 -17.90 -25.47
N CYS A 148 7.44 -17.67 -25.38
CA CYS A 148 6.66 -16.77 -26.23
C CYS A 148 6.12 -15.61 -25.39
N ILE A 149 6.44 -14.38 -25.75
CA ILE A 149 5.96 -13.18 -25.07
C ILE A 149 4.77 -12.62 -25.84
N HIS A 150 3.66 -12.42 -25.13
CA HIS A 150 2.50 -11.69 -25.60
C HIS A 150 2.50 -10.33 -24.93
N ALA A 151 3.17 -9.37 -25.57
CA ALA A 151 3.40 -8.05 -24.99
C ALA A 151 2.15 -7.18 -25.08
N ILE A 152 1.74 -6.62 -23.94
CA ILE A 152 0.67 -5.62 -23.88
C ILE A 152 1.32 -4.25 -23.72
N THR A 153 0.97 -3.28 -24.58
CA THR A 153 1.50 -1.91 -24.52
C THR A 153 0.60 -1.00 -23.71
N ASP A 154 1.18 0.02 -23.05
CA ASP A 154 0.54 0.87 -22.06
C ASP A 154 -0.07 2.16 -22.66
N GLY A 155 0.64 3.26 -22.65
CA GLY A 155 0.21 4.55 -23.19
C GLY A 155 -0.87 5.28 -22.36
N ARG A 156 -1.17 4.78 -21.15
CA ARG A 156 -2.12 5.39 -20.19
C ARG A 156 -1.44 5.72 -18.86
N ASP A 157 -0.68 4.78 -18.30
CA ASP A 157 0.07 4.94 -17.06
C ASP A 157 1.53 5.38 -17.36
N THR A 158 1.89 5.45 -18.63
CA THR A 158 3.12 5.99 -19.20
C THR A 158 2.81 6.93 -20.37
N ASN A 159 3.84 7.58 -20.93
CA ASN A 159 3.65 8.40 -22.12
C ASN A 159 3.07 7.57 -23.28
N PRO A 160 2.22 8.17 -24.14
CA PRO A 160 1.49 7.45 -25.18
C PRO A 160 2.32 6.73 -26.25
N LYS A 161 3.64 6.94 -26.30
CA LYS A 161 4.57 6.37 -27.30
C LYS A 161 5.86 5.82 -26.70
N GLU A 162 5.84 5.38 -25.44
CA GLU A 162 6.99 4.75 -24.77
C GLU A 162 7.15 3.27 -25.10
N GLY A 163 6.15 2.64 -25.69
CA GLY A 163 6.16 1.21 -26.00
C GLY A 163 7.33 0.76 -26.85
N VAL A 164 7.81 1.59 -27.79
CA VAL A 164 9.01 1.30 -28.61
C VAL A 164 10.24 1.10 -27.73
N GLU A 165 10.46 1.96 -26.74
CA GLU A 165 11.60 1.82 -25.82
C GLU A 165 11.44 0.59 -24.93
N ALA A 166 10.24 0.36 -24.37
CA ALA A 166 9.96 -0.78 -23.51
C ALA A 166 10.16 -2.12 -24.24
N LEU A 167 9.61 -2.27 -25.46
CA LEU A 167 9.79 -3.50 -26.23
C LEU A 167 11.22 -3.67 -26.73
N GLY A 168 11.91 -2.59 -27.08
CA GLY A 168 13.34 -2.64 -27.42
C GLY A 168 14.22 -3.13 -26.25
N LYS A 169 13.91 -2.73 -25.02
CA LYS A 169 14.57 -3.27 -23.81
C LYS A 169 14.33 -4.78 -23.66
N ILE A 170 13.09 -5.24 -23.90
CA ILE A 170 12.76 -6.67 -23.86
C ILE A 170 13.52 -7.45 -24.94
N GLU A 171 13.52 -6.99 -26.20
CA GLU A 171 14.24 -7.63 -27.31
C GLU A 171 15.75 -7.74 -26.99
N SER A 172 16.37 -6.65 -26.55
CA SER A 172 17.78 -6.63 -26.15
C SER A 172 18.07 -7.60 -24.98
N TYR A 173 17.13 -7.74 -24.05
CA TYR A 173 17.28 -8.66 -22.94
C TYR A 173 17.13 -10.12 -23.35
N ILE A 174 16.22 -10.42 -24.28
CA ILE A 174 16.07 -11.75 -24.91
C ILE A 174 17.39 -12.18 -25.54
N GLU A 175 18.05 -11.30 -26.31
CA GLU A 175 19.36 -11.56 -26.91
C GLU A 175 20.43 -11.87 -25.85
N LYS A 176 20.45 -11.10 -24.76
CA LYS A 176 21.40 -11.29 -23.64
C LYS A 176 21.18 -12.62 -22.91
N VAL A 177 19.92 -12.97 -22.62
CA VAL A 177 19.57 -14.19 -21.87
C VAL A 177 19.67 -15.43 -22.77
N GLY A 178 19.39 -15.28 -24.07
CA GLY A 178 19.42 -16.34 -25.07
C GLY A 178 18.15 -17.20 -25.08
N VAL A 179 17.03 -16.71 -24.52
CA VAL A 179 15.76 -17.43 -24.52
C VAL A 179 14.59 -16.43 -24.66
N GLY A 180 13.58 -16.83 -25.44
CA GLY A 180 12.35 -16.06 -25.65
C GLY A 180 12.26 -15.39 -27.00
N ARG A 181 11.05 -14.98 -27.37
CA ARG A 181 10.71 -14.12 -28.51
C ARG A 181 9.40 -13.40 -28.25
N ILE A 182 9.23 -12.20 -28.78
CA ILE A 182 7.91 -11.54 -28.78
C ILE A 182 7.08 -12.20 -29.87
N ALA A 183 6.00 -12.87 -29.47
CA ALA A 183 5.10 -13.58 -30.39
C ALA A 183 3.94 -12.69 -30.85
N THR A 184 3.41 -11.83 -29.94
CA THR A 184 2.33 -10.89 -30.27
C THR A 184 2.52 -9.57 -29.55
N VAL A 185 1.96 -8.48 -30.12
CA VAL A 185 1.82 -7.17 -29.50
C VAL A 185 0.35 -6.75 -29.52
N SER A 186 -0.14 -6.17 -28.43
CA SER A 186 -1.51 -5.67 -28.32
C SER A 186 -1.58 -4.47 -27.40
N GLY A 187 -2.30 -3.43 -27.74
CA GLY A 187 -2.60 -2.34 -26.83
C GLY A 187 -3.50 -2.80 -25.67
N ARG A 188 -3.31 -2.19 -24.50
CA ARG A 188 -4.10 -2.49 -23.29
C ARG A 188 -5.61 -2.28 -23.47
N TYR A 189 -6.03 -1.44 -24.42
CA TYR A 189 -7.42 -1.25 -24.78
C TYR A 189 -8.12 -2.56 -25.14
N TYR A 190 -7.40 -3.52 -25.73
CA TYR A 190 -7.91 -4.83 -26.12
C TYR A 190 -7.68 -5.89 -25.03
N ALA A 191 -6.44 -6.02 -24.58
CA ALA A 191 -6.02 -7.12 -23.71
C ALA A 191 -6.33 -6.89 -22.22
N MET A 192 -6.68 -5.66 -21.82
CA MET A 192 -6.88 -5.27 -20.43
C MET A 192 -8.22 -4.53 -20.23
N ASP A 193 -9.29 -4.99 -20.89
CA ASP A 193 -10.65 -4.54 -20.62
C ASP A 193 -11.10 -4.99 -19.19
N ARG A 194 -12.05 -4.27 -18.60
CA ARG A 194 -12.68 -4.60 -17.32
C ARG A 194 -14.19 -4.35 -17.30
N ASP A 195 -14.74 -3.96 -18.45
CA ASP A 195 -16.14 -3.55 -18.61
C ASP A 195 -16.94 -4.58 -19.43
N LYS A 196 -16.40 -5.82 -19.58
CA LYS A 196 -16.99 -6.93 -20.35
C LYS A 196 -17.21 -6.60 -21.81
N ARG A 197 -16.31 -5.84 -22.41
CA ARG A 197 -16.29 -5.58 -23.84
C ARG A 197 -15.57 -6.73 -24.54
N TRP A 198 -16.27 -7.84 -24.61
CA TRP A 198 -15.72 -9.11 -25.06
C TRP A 198 -15.19 -9.10 -26.50
N ASP A 199 -15.71 -8.22 -27.36
CA ASP A 199 -15.19 -7.99 -28.71
C ASP A 199 -13.73 -7.49 -28.73
N ARG A 200 -13.32 -6.75 -27.70
CA ARG A 200 -11.92 -6.31 -27.53
C ARG A 200 -11.05 -7.46 -27.02
N VAL A 201 -11.49 -8.10 -25.94
CA VAL A 201 -10.77 -9.23 -25.32
C VAL A 201 -10.57 -10.35 -26.32
N GLN A 202 -11.59 -10.65 -27.14
CA GLN A 202 -11.54 -11.67 -28.19
C GLN A 202 -10.41 -11.40 -29.19
N ARG A 203 -10.22 -10.15 -29.63
CA ARG A 203 -9.13 -9.81 -30.57
C ARG A 203 -7.76 -10.12 -29.99
N ALA A 204 -7.54 -9.81 -28.71
CA ALA A 204 -6.30 -10.14 -28.02
C ALA A 204 -6.14 -11.66 -27.85
N TYR A 205 -7.21 -12.37 -27.47
CA TYR A 205 -7.23 -13.81 -27.34
C TYR A 205 -6.93 -14.50 -28.68
N ASP A 206 -7.59 -14.09 -29.76
CA ASP A 206 -7.45 -14.71 -31.09
C ASP A 206 -6.03 -14.60 -31.63
N VAL A 207 -5.38 -13.45 -31.47
CA VAL A 207 -3.99 -13.29 -31.92
C VAL A 207 -3.01 -14.15 -31.13
N MET A 208 -3.32 -14.46 -29.86
CA MET A 208 -2.50 -15.30 -28.99
C MET A 208 -2.71 -16.81 -29.25
N THR A 209 -3.87 -17.21 -29.77
CA THR A 209 -4.28 -18.62 -29.89
C THR A 209 -4.32 -19.15 -31.31
N THR A 210 -4.25 -18.29 -32.33
CA THR A 210 -4.29 -18.69 -33.73
C THR A 210 -2.88 -18.75 -34.31
N GLU A 211 -2.50 -19.78 -35.03
CA GLU A 211 -1.25 -19.86 -35.79
C GLU A 211 -1.24 -18.87 -36.97
N GLY A 212 -0.09 -18.39 -37.37
CA GLY A 212 0.06 -17.45 -38.47
C GLY A 212 1.43 -17.49 -39.13
N ALA A 213 1.66 -16.63 -40.13
CA ALA A 213 2.90 -16.57 -40.89
C ALA A 213 4.13 -16.32 -39.99
N THR A 214 5.26 -16.84 -40.42
CA THR A 214 6.52 -16.90 -39.65
C THR A 214 7.41 -15.66 -39.78
N ASP A 215 7.14 -14.76 -40.76
CA ASP A 215 8.01 -13.62 -41.09
C ASP A 215 7.20 -12.32 -41.02
N GLY A 216 6.79 -11.94 -39.81
CA GLY A 216 6.16 -10.64 -39.54
C GLY A 216 7.18 -9.53 -39.26
N PRO A 217 6.75 -8.27 -39.21
CA PRO A 217 7.59 -7.17 -38.74
C PRO A 217 7.96 -7.39 -37.25
N SER A 218 9.07 -6.79 -36.79
CA SER A 218 9.43 -6.77 -35.38
C SER A 218 8.37 -6.03 -34.55
N ALA A 219 8.37 -6.24 -33.24
CA ALA A 219 7.46 -5.58 -32.33
C ALA A 219 7.61 -4.04 -32.39
N VAL A 220 8.84 -3.56 -32.47
CA VAL A 220 9.18 -2.14 -32.61
C VAL A 220 8.65 -1.57 -33.93
N GLU A 221 8.79 -2.28 -35.06
CA GLU A 221 8.28 -1.86 -36.36
C GLU A 221 6.73 -1.75 -36.37
N VAL A 222 6.03 -2.67 -35.70
CA VAL A 222 4.56 -2.60 -35.54
C VAL A 222 4.15 -1.34 -34.78
N LEU A 223 4.84 -1.00 -33.70
CA LEU A 223 4.56 0.22 -32.94
C LEU A 223 4.85 1.48 -33.77
N GLN A 224 6.00 1.52 -34.45
CA GLN A 224 6.36 2.66 -35.31
C GLN A 224 5.33 2.86 -36.43
N ALA A 225 4.86 1.78 -37.07
CA ALA A 225 3.80 1.84 -38.07
C ALA A 225 2.47 2.34 -37.49
N SER A 226 2.12 1.93 -36.29
CA SER A 226 0.95 2.41 -35.53
C SER A 226 1.05 3.91 -35.24
N TYR A 227 2.21 4.37 -34.79
CA TYR A 227 2.43 5.81 -34.52
C TYR A 227 2.37 6.68 -35.79
N ALA A 228 2.81 6.14 -36.92
CA ALA A 228 2.77 6.84 -38.20
C ALA A 228 1.33 7.17 -38.66
N ILE A 229 0.36 6.37 -38.22
CA ILE A 229 -1.08 6.59 -38.52
C ILE A 229 -1.84 7.22 -37.35
N GLY A 230 -1.12 7.70 -36.30
CA GLY A 230 -1.72 8.37 -35.15
C GLY A 230 -2.26 7.44 -34.05
N VAL A 231 -2.02 6.12 -34.11
CA VAL A 231 -2.42 5.15 -33.11
C VAL A 231 -1.30 5.04 -32.08
N THR A 232 -1.61 5.33 -30.80
CA THR A 232 -0.67 5.27 -29.67
C THR A 232 -0.68 3.88 -29.01
N ASP A 233 0.22 3.66 -28.06
CA ASP A 233 0.42 2.38 -27.37
C ASP A 233 -0.87 1.76 -26.85
N GLU A 234 -1.74 2.55 -26.22
CA GLU A 234 -2.99 2.07 -25.65
C GLU A 234 -3.87 1.34 -26.68
N PHE A 235 -3.84 1.79 -27.93
CA PHE A 235 -4.77 1.37 -28.98
C PHE A 235 -4.13 0.51 -30.07
N VAL A 236 -2.89 0.05 -29.89
CA VAL A 236 -2.21 -0.83 -30.85
C VAL A 236 -3.08 -2.06 -31.12
N ILE A 237 -3.41 -2.26 -32.39
CA ILE A 237 -4.23 -3.39 -32.80
C ILE A 237 -3.50 -4.71 -32.51
N PRO A 238 -4.16 -5.72 -31.92
CA PRO A 238 -3.54 -7.02 -31.68
C PRO A 238 -2.91 -7.58 -32.94
N THR A 239 -1.59 -7.74 -32.90
CA THR A 239 -0.78 -8.10 -34.07
C THR A 239 0.17 -9.24 -33.70
N ARG A 240 0.30 -10.21 -34.60
CA ARG A 240 1.27 -11.28 -34.51
C ARG A 240 2.62 -10.83 -35.04
N ILE A 241 3.66 -11.17 -34.31
CA ILE A 241 5.05 -10.84 -34.63
C ILE A 241 5.81 -12.10 -35.08
N ALA A 242 5.65 -13.20 -34.33
CA ALA A 242 6.37 -14.44 -34.55
C ALA A 242 5.48 -15.66 -34.24
N PRO A 243 5.89 -16.88 -34.64
CA PRO A 243 5.21 -18.12 -34.24
C PRO A 243 5.18 -18.24 -32.72
N GLY A 244 4.09 -18.78 -32.17
CA GLY A 244 3.96 -18.96 -30.73
C GLY A 244 2.51 -18.88 -30.27
N ALA A 245 1.58 -19.48 -31.04
CA ALA A 245 0.22 -19.65 -30.57
C ALA A 245 0.16 -20.56 -29.35
N VAL A 246 -0.70 -20.19 -28.39
CA VAL A 246 -0.96 -21.01 -27.20
C VAL A 246 -1.65 -22.30 -27.61
N ALA A 247 -1.13 -23.44 -27.16
CA ALA A 247 -1.60 -24.77 -27.50
C ALA A 247 -1.73 -25.67 -26.27
N SER A 248 -2.36 -26.81 -26.47
CA SER A 248 -2.45 -27.86 -25.45
C SER A 248 -1.08 -28.34 -25.00
N GLY A 249 -0.86 -28.45 -23.69
CA GLY A 249 0.41 -28.79 -23.07
C GLY A 249 1.30 -27.63 -22.71
N ASP A 250 0.94 -26.40 -23.12
CA ASP A 250 1.70 -25.19 -22.81
C ASP A 250 1.43 -24.67 -21.38
N GLY A 251 2.27 -23.76 -20.94
CA GLY A 251 2.09 -23.00 -19.71
C GLY A 251 2.00 -21.50 -20.00
N MET A 252 1.22 -20.79 -19.22
CA MET A 252 1.08 -19.34 -19.34
C MET A 252 1.27 -18.65 -18.00
N ILE A 253 2.04 -17.58 -17.95
CA ILE A 253 2.20 -16.69 -16.80
C ILE A 253 1.66 -15.31 -17.18
N PHE A 254 0.63 -14.84 -16.47
CA PHE A 254 0.17 -13.46 -16.56
C PHE A 254 0.81 -12.66 -15.41
N PHE A 255 1.74 -11.77 -15.76
CA PHE A 255 2.59 -11.10 -14.78
C PHE A 255 2.06 -9.74 -14.29
N ASN A 256 0.83 -9.36 -14.59
CA ASN A 256 0.19 -8.23 -13.93
C ASN A 256 -0.05 -8.57 -12.45
N PHE A 257 0.23 -7.62 -11.55
CA PHE A 257 -0.06 -7.77 -10.12
C PHE A 257 -1.39 -7.12 -9.71
N ARG A 258 -1.96 -6.23 -10.53
CA ARG A 258 -3.28 -5.65 -10.29
C ARG A 258 -4.35 -6.44 -11.05
N PRO A 259 -5.37 -7.01 -10.34
CA PRO A 259 -6.29 -8.01 -10.90
C PRO A 259 -7.38 -7.44 -11.81
N ASP A 260 -7.82 -6.19 -11.58
CA ASP A 260 -9.04 -5.62 -12.18
C ASP A 260 -9.10 -5.73 -13.71
N ARG A 261 -7.96 -5.54 -14.39
CA ARG A 261 -7.84 -5.58 -15.86
C ARG A 261 -7.21 -6.85 -16.41
N ALA A 262 -6.76 -7.77 -15.56
CA ALA A 262 -6.22 -9.05 -15.99
C ALA A 262 -7.27 -10.18 -15.95
N ARG A 263 -8.36 -9.97 -15.22
CA ARG A 263 -9.38 -10.98 -14.94
C ARG A 263 -10.07 -11.51 -16.20
N GLU A 264 -10.52 -10.63 -17.09
CA GLU A 264 -11.32 -11.01 -18.26
C GLU A 264 -10.53 -11.88 -19.25
N LEU A 265 -9.31 -11.50 -19.59
CA LEU A 265 -8.46 -12.30 -20.46
C LEU A 265 -8.09 -13.64 -19.79
N THR A 266 -7.85 -13.65 -18.47
CA THR A 266 -7.63 -14.90 -17.73
C THR A 266 -8.83 -15.83 -17.80
N GLN A 267 -10.04 -15.31 -17.57
CA GLN A 267 -11.29 -16.09 -17.72
C GLN A 267 -11.42 -16.71 -19.11
N ALA A 268 -11.08 -15.94 -20.15
CA ALA A 268 -11.11 -16.45 -21.52
C ALA A 268 -10.17 -17.64 -21.72
N PHE A 269 -9.05 -17.75 -21.02
CA PHE A 269 -8.14 -18.89 -21.11
C PHE A 269 -8.54 -20.07 -20.24
N VAL A 270 -9.04 -19.84 -19.02
CA VAL A 270 -9.10 -20.92 -18.01
C VAL A 270 -10.52 -21.32 -17.60
N GLU A 271 -11.55 -20.52 -17.85
CA GLU A 271 -12.90 -20.79 -17.38
C GLU A 271 -13.63 -21.75 -18.33
N PRO A 272 -14.01 -22.98 -17.91
CA PRO A 272 -14.65 -23.93 -18.80
C PRO A 272 -15.99 -23.42 -19.38
N ASP A 273 -16.79 -22.78 -18.52
CA ASP A 273 -18.14 -22.27 -18.88
C ASP A 273 -18.12 -20.80 -19.33
N PHE A 274 -16.99 -20.34 -19.87
CA PHE A 274 -16.83 -18.97 -20.35
C PHE A 274 -17.87 -18.61 -21.42
N LYS A 275 -18.50 -17.44 -21.27
CA LYS A 275 -19.62 -16.99 -22.13
C LYS A 275 -19.38 -15.66 -22.83
N GLY A 276 -18.17 -15.10 -22.77
CA GLY A 276 -17.87 -13.80 -23.36
C GLY A 276 -17.86 -13.82 -24.89
N PHE A 277 -17.32 -14.89 -25.48
CA PHE A 277 -17.28 -15.16 -26.92
C PHE A 277 -17.08 -16.65 -27.19
N GLU A 278 -17.36 -17.10 -28.42
CA GLU A 278 -17.11 -18.48 -28.81
C GLU A 278 -15.61 -18.76 -28.93
N ARG A 279 -15.15 -19.79 -28.25
CA ARG A 279 -13.76 -20.25 -28.31
C ARG A 279 -13.65 -21.75 -28.09
N GLN A 280 -12.57 -22.32 -28.55
CA GLN A 280 -12.19 -23.68 -28.16
C GLN A 280 -11.32 -23.58 -26.89
N LEU A 281 -11.73 -24.29 -25.82
CA LEU A 281 -10.91 -24.35 -24.61
C LEU A 281 -9.60 -25.10 -24.91
N ILE A 282 -8.46 -24.50 -24.51
CA ILE A 282 -7.15 -25.11 -24.70
C ILE A 282 -6.82 -25.94 -23.46
N GLU A 283 -6.84 -27.25 -23.58
CA GLU A 283 -6.58 -28.19 -22.47
C GLU A 283 -5.59 -29.28 -22.87
N PRO A 284 -4.67 -29.69 -21.98
CA PRO A 284 -4.34 -29.00 -20.74
C PRO A 284 -3.55 -27.70 -20.98
N LEU A 285 -3.89 -26.61 -20.26
CA LEU A 285 -3.10 -25.39 -20.16
C LEU A 285 -2.77 -25.16 -18.68
N THR A 286 -1.49 -25.05 -18.34
CA THR A 286 -1.12 -24.67 -16.97
C THR A 286 -1.02 -23.16 -16.87
N PHE A 287 -1.90 -22.52 -16.10
CA PHE A 287 -1.96 -21.08 -15.98
C PHE A 287 -1.49 -20.62 -14.60
N ALA A 288 -0.64 -19.59 -14.56
CA ALA A 288 -0.27 -18.88 -13.35
C ALA A 288 -0.52 -17.36 -13.50
N SER A 289 -0.94 -16.75 -12.42
CA SER A 289 -1.02 -15.29 -12.28
C SER A 289 -0.05 -14.81 -11.20
N PHE A 290 0.41 -13.58 -11.30
CA PHE A 290 1.26 -13.03 -10.25
C PHE A 290 0.52 -12.89 -8.93
N THR A 291 -0.68 -12.32 -8.95
CA THR A 291 -1.55 -12.21 -7.77
C THR A 291 -2.86 -12.96 -8.01
N GLN A 292 -3.67 -13.13 -6.98
CA GLN A 292 -4.97 -13.74 -7.10
C GLN A 292 -5.96 -12.80 -7.83
N TYR A 293 -6.29 -13.09 -9.10
CA TYR A 293 -7.20 -12.27 -9.89
C TYR A 293 -8.68 -12.49 -9.55
N ASP A 294 -9.04 -13.72 -9.24
CA ASP A 294 -10.37 -14.10 -8.79
C ASP A 294 -10.28 -15.39 -7.96
N PRO A 295 -10.79 -15.40 -6.70
CA PRO A 295 -10.79 -16.60 -5.86
C PRO A 295 -11.56 -17.78 -6.47
N LYS A 296 -12.46 -17.54 -7.43
CA LYS A 296 -13.23 -18.57 -8.11
C LYS A 296 -12.43 -19.33 -9.16
N LEU A 297 -11.34 -18.78 -9.65
CA LEU A 297 -10.47 -19.42 -10.66
C LEU A 297 -9.47 -20.37 -9.98
N SER A 298 -9.98 -21.43 -9.36
CA SER A 298 -9.19 -22.37 -8.56
C SER A 298 -8.14 -23.18 -9.35
N SER A 299 -8.22 -23.20 -10.69
CA SER A 299 -7.23 -23.84 -11.57
C SER A 299 -5.98 -23.01 -11.80
N VAL A 300 -6.02 -21.71 -11.47
CA VAL A 300 -4.91 -20.77 -11.64
C VAL A 300 -3.93 -20.89 -10.48
N LEU A 301 -2.66 -21.08 -10.77
CA LEU A 301 -1.58 -21.01 -9.79
C LEU A 301 -1.30 -19.53 -9.46
N VAL A 302 -1.23 -19.19 -8.17
CA VAL A 302 -0.94 -17.83 -7.73
C VAL A 302 0.52 -17.75 -7.28
N ALA A 303 1.32 -16.89 -7.92
CA ALA A 303 2.74 -16.75 -7.59
C ALA A 303 2.98 -15.99 -6.27
N PHE A 304 2.20 -14.95 -6.05
CA PHE A 304 2.25 -14.12 -4.84
C PHE A 304 0.86 -14.12 -4.21
N GLU A 305 0.66 -15.04 -3.28
CA GLU A 305 -0.60 -15.16 -2.53
C GLU A 305 -0.92 -13.86 -1.78
N PRO A 306 -2.22 -13.54 -1.56
CA PRO A 306 -2.61 -12.39 -0.75
C PRO A 306 -1.92 -12.38 0.61
N GLN A 307 -1.46 -11.22 1.04
CA GLN A 307 -0.81 -11.07 2.34
C GLN A 307 -1.85 -11.14 3.46
N ASN A 308 -1.78 -12.18 4.28
CA ASN A 308 -2.61 -12.30 5.46
C ASN A 308 -1.94 -11.57 6.63
N LEU A 309 -2.56 -10.51 7.12
CA LEU A 309 -2.05 -9.71 8.23
C LEU A 309 -2.64 -10.21 9.55
N ASN A 310 -2.08 -11.30 10.07
CA ASN A 310 -2.43 -11.84 11.39
C ASN A 310 -1.65 -11.14 12.50
N ASN A 311 -2.19 -11.20 13.72
CA ASN A 311 -1.58 -10.63 14.92
C ASN A 311 -1.26 -9.13 14.79
N ILE A 312 -2.16 -8.39 14.17
CA ILE A 312 -2.10 -6.93 14.10
C ILE A 312 -2.53 -6.31 15.43
N LEU A 313 -2.28 -5.01 15.62
CA LEU A 313 -2.48 -4.34 16.92
C LEU A 313 -3.90 -4.53 17.48
N GLY A 314 -4.95 -4.30 16.68
CA GLY A 314 -6.34 -4.46 17.12
C GLY A 314 -6.67 -5.89 17.56
N GLU A 315 -6.17 -6.89 16.84
CA GLU A 315 -6.34 -8.31 17.16
C GLU A 315 -5.61 -8.69 18.45
N VAL A 316 -4.38 -8.19 18.66
CA VAL A 316 -3.62 -8.46 19.90
C VAL A 316 -4.31 -7.87 21.12
N ILE A 317 -4.82 -6.64 21.01
CA ILE A 317 -5.57 -5.98 22.08
C ILE A 317 -6.83 -6.79 22.43
N ALA A 318 -7.59 -7.22 21.41
CA ALA A 318 -8.79 -8.05 21.59
C ALA A 318 -8.49 -9.41 22.25
N LYS A 319 -7.44 -10.11 21.81
CA LYS A 319 -6.98 -11.39 22.41
C LYS A 319 -6.64 -11.28 23.90
N HIS A 320 -6.29 -10.09 24.37
CA HIS A 320 -6.04 -9.84 25.79
C HIS A 320 -7.27 -9.32 26.54
N GLY A 321 -8.44 -9.32 25.91
CA GLY A 321 -9.71 -8.90 26.53
C GLY A 321 -9.79 -7.41 26.84
N LEU A 322 -8.96 -6.59 26.17
CA LEU A 322 -8.92 -5.14 26.35
C LEU A 322 -9.86 -4.45 25.34
N ARG A 323 -10.47 -3.34 25.77
CA ARG A 323 -11.35 -2.55 24.90
C ARG A 323 -10.57 -1.46 24.18
N GLN A 324 -11.00 -1.18 22.96
CA GLN A 324 -10.39 -0.17 22.11
C GLN A 324 -11.47 0.67 21.39
N LEU A 325 -11.15 1.91 21.06
CA LEU A 325 -12.01 2.83 20.30
C LEU A 325 -11.30 3.30 19.04
N ARG A 326 -12.02 3.35 17.92
CA ARG A 326 -11.62 3.96 16.66
C ARG A 326 -12.55 5.15 16.38
N THR A 327 -11.97 6.32 16.09
CA THR A 327 -12.78 7.48 15.71
C THR A 327 -12.05 8.38 14.72
N ALA A 328 -12.80 8.87 13.77
CA ALA A 328 -12.42 9.89 12.80
C ALA A 328 -13.68 10.47 12.20
N GLU A 329 -13.54 11.54 11.43
CA GLU A 329 -14.61 11.97 10.56
C GLU A 329 -14.69 11.13 9.28
N THR A 330 -15.79 11.24 8.51
CA THR A 330 -16.15 10.37 7.38
C THR A 330 -14.98 10.11 6.43
N GLU A 331 -14.22 11.16 6.08
CA GLU A 331 -13.09 11.07 5.11
C GLU A 331 -11.96 10.15 5.57
N LYS A 332 -11.76 10.04 6.87
CA LYS A 332 -10.67 9.24 7.46
C LYS A 332 -11.14 8.04 8.29
N TYR A 333 -12.46 7.77 8.29
CA TYR A 333 -13.01 6.65 9.06
C TYR A 333 -12.53 5.28 8.58
N ALA A 334 -12.46 5.06 7.28
CA ALA A 334 -11.94 3.82 6.70
C ALA A 334 -10.45 3.62 7.07
N HIS A 335 -9.68 4.69 7.21
CA HIS A 335 -8.27 4.62 7.55
C HIS A 335 -8.05 4.10 8.97
N VAL A 336 -8.79 4.60 9.96
CA VAL A 336 -8.68 4.14 11.36
C VAL A 336 -9.41 2.81 11.63
N THR A 337 -10.20 2.29 10.68
CA THR A 337 -10.94 1.02 10.79
C THR A 337 -10.40 -0.02 9.81
N TYR A 338 -10.86 -0.03 8.57
CA TYR A 338 -10.53 -1.03 7.56
C TYR A 338 -9.02 -1.17 7.33
N PHE A 339 -8.32 -0.07 6.99
CA PHE A 339 -6.88 -0.12 6.71
C PHE A 339 -6.07 -0.42 7.96
N PHE A 340 -6.39 0.21 9.08
CA PHE A 340 -5.73 -0.06 10.36
C PHE A 340 -5.92 -1.51 10.82
N ASN A 341 -7.04 -2.14 10.46
CA ASN A 341 -7.33 -3.54 10.74
C ASN A 341 -6.87 -4.50 9.62
N GLY A 342 -5.91 -4.08 8.79
CA GLY A 342 -5.29 -4.96 7.81
C GLY A 342 -6.22 -5.39 6.67
N GLY A 343 -7.23 -4.57 6.33
CA GLY A 343 -8.22 -4.87 5.30
C GLY A 343 -9.43 -5.68 5.82
N LEU A 344 -9.63 -5.76 7.13
CA LEU A 344 -10.79 -6.42 7.74
C LEU A 344 -11.89 -5.40 8.04
N GLU A 345 -13.08 -5.63 7.46
CA GLU A 345 -14.27 -4.79 7.70
C GLU A 345 -14.83 -4.99 9.10
N GLU A 346 -14.88 -6.24 9.57
CA GLU A 346 -15.47 -6.59 10.85
C GLU A 346 -14.61 -6.07 12.02
N PRO A 347 -15.20 -5.44 13.02
CA PRO A 347 -14.49 -5.01 14.22
C PRO A 347 -14.00 -6.22 15.04
N PHE A 348 -12.87 -6.07 15.70
CA PHE A 348 -12.40 -7.06 16.67
C PHE A 348 -13.26 -7.04 17.93
N GLU A 349 -13.24 -8.13 18.71
CA GLU A 349 -13.94 -8.17 19.99
C GLU A 349 -13.45 -7.05 20.92
N GLY A 350 -14.38 -6.27 21.47
CA GLY A 350 -14.05 -5.09 22.30
C GLY A 350 -13.62 -3.84 21.52
N GLU A 351 -13.71 -3.85 20.20
CA GLU A 351 -13.49 -2.67 19.35
C GLU A 351 -14.80 -1.92 19.10
N ASP A 352 -14.90 -0.73 19.66
CA ASP A 352 -15.97 0.22 19.38
C ASP A 352 -15.54 1.20 18.28
N ARG A 353 -16.46 1.63 17.45
CA ARG A 353 -16.23 2.54 16.33
C ARG A 353 -17.23 3.69 16.38
N GLU A 354 -16.71 4.92 16.34
CA GLU A 354 -17.52 6.14 16.34
C GLU A 354 -17.10 7.01 15.16
N MET A 355 -18.01 7.23 14.24
CA MET A 355 -17.80 8.07 13.06
C MET A 355 -18.47 9.42 13.26
N VAL A 356 -17.75 10.49 12.98
CA VAL A 356 -18.27 11.86 12.92
C VAL A 356 -18.48 12.24 11.45
N GLN A 357 -19.62 12.84 11.13
CA GLN A 357 -19.90 13.24 9.76
C GLN A 357 -19.02 14.43 9.36
N SER A 358 -18.32 14.33 8.23
CA SER A 358 -17.60 15.46 7.64
C SER A 358 -18.57 16.54 7.11
N PRO A 359 -18.15 17.81 7.04
CA PRO A 359 -18.97 18.88 6.48
C PRO A 359 -19.37 18.60 5.03
N MET A 360 -20.60 18.90 4.67
CA MET A 360 -21.11 18.74 3.30
C MET A 360 -20.81 19.96 2.45
N VAL A 361 -19.54 20.17 2.10
CA VAL A 361 -19.04 21.26 1.25
C VAL A 361 -18.44 20.71 -0.03
N ALA A 362 -18.26 21.55 -1.06
CA ALA A 362 -17.67 21.11 -2.32
C ALA A 362 -16.17 20.81 -2.17
N THR A 363 -15.46 21.67 -1.46
CA THR A 363 -14.06 21.53 -1.11
C THR A 363 -13.82 21.99 0.32
N TYR A 364 -12.87 21.39 1.03
CA TYR A 364 -12.71 21.63 2.47
C TYR A 364 -12.04 22.96 2.84
N ASP A 365 -11.57 23.73 1.88
CA ASP A 365 -11.20 25.13 2.10
C ASP A 365 -12.41 26.04 2.42
N GLU A 366 -13.62 25.62 2.07
CA GLU A 366 -14.87 26.30 2.47
C GLU A 366 -15.24 26.08 3.95
N ALA A 367 -14.71 25.02 4.58
CA ALA A 367 -14.94 24.67 5.98
C ALA A 367 -13.67 24.03 6.61
N PRO A 368 -12.56 24.78 6.75
CA PRO A 368 -11.26 24.22 7.14
C PRO A 368 -11.21 23.67 8.57
N GLU A 369 -12.11 24.08 9.44
CA GLU A 369 -12.26 23.48 10.77
C GLU A 369 -12.76 22.04 10.70
N MET A 370 -13.43 21.67 9.61
CA MET A 370 -14.04 20.36 9.39
C MET A 370 -14.85 19.93 10.64
N SER A 371 -14.72 18.67 11.05
CA SER A 371 -15.40 18.15 12.25
C SER A 371 -14.44 17.84 13.41
N ALA A 372 -13.29 18.53 13.45
CA ALA A 372 -12.25 18.25 14.44
C ALA A 372 -12.72 18.45 15.89
N ALA A 373 -13.62 19.42 16.13
CA ALA A 373 -14.15 19.69 17.47
C ALA A 373 -15.03 18.55 17.96
N GLU A 374 -15.93 18.03 17.12
CA GLU A 374 -16.83 16.92 17.40
C GLU A 374 -16.05 15.60 17.59
N VAL A 375 -15.05 15.34 16.75
CA VAL A 375 -14.14 14.19 16.90
C VAL A 375 -13.43 14.24 18.27
N THR A 376 -12.98 15.44 18.69
CA THR A 376 -12.37 15.65 20.00
C THR A 376 -13.38 15.35 21.13
N ASP A 377 -14.63 15.79 21.01
CA ASP A 377 -15.68 15.54 22.01
C ASP A 377 -15.94 14.04 22.18
N VAL A 378 -16.01 13.28 21.09
CA VAL A 378 -16.15 11.81 21.12
C VAL A 378 -15.03 11.18 21.96
N VAL A 379 -13.78 11.55 21.72
CA VAL A 379 -12.66 10.97 22.46
C VAL A 379 -12.65 11.38 23.93
N VAL A 380 -12.88 12.66 24.24
CA VAL A 380 -12.94 13.16 25.61
C VAL A 380 -14.03 12.44 26.41
N MET A 381 -15.23 12.30 25.84
CA MET A 381 -16.33 11.54 26.47
C MET A 381 -15.99 10.04 26.65
N ALA A 382 -15.31 9.46 25.68
CA ALA A 382 -14.87 8.07 25.77
C ALA A 382 -13.84 7.85 26.89
N LEU A 383 -12.88 8.75 27.05
CA LEU A 383 -11.90 8.72 28.13
C LEU A 383 -12.55 8.83 29.52
N GLU A 384 -13.64 9.59 29.66
CA GLU A 384 -14.39 9.71 30.91
C GLU A 384 -15.08 8.39 31.33
N LYS A 385 -15.43 7.51 30.38
CA LYS A 385 -15.99 6.18 30.66
C LYS A 385 -14.98 5.24 31.35
N ARG A 386 -13.68 5.47 31.19
CA ARG A 386 -12.58 4.68 31.76
C ARG A 386 -12.64 3.17 31.46
N ILE A 387 -13.10 2.81 30.26
CA ILE A 387 -13.24 1.41 29.81
C ILE A 387 -12.26 1.04 28.72
N TYR A 388 -11.72 2.02 27.99
CA TYR A 388 -10.81 1.80 26.87
C TYR A 388 -9.35 1.77 27.34
N SER A 389 -8.63 0.74 26.92
CA SER A 389 -7.18 0.64 27.08
C SER A 389 -6.42 1.28 25.93
N PHE A 390 -7.07 1.37 24.75
CA PHE A 390 -6.49 1.96 23.55
C PHE A 390 -7.53 2.78 22.80
N VAL A 391 -7.10 3.94 22.30
CA VAL A 391 -7.93 4.82 21.48
C VAL A 391 -7.13 5.28 20.28
N VAL A 392 -7.70 5.21 19.08
CA VAL A 392 -7.15 5.84 17.87
C VAL A 392 -8.07 6.96 17.44
N VAL A 393 -7.49 8.12 17.20
CA VAL A 393 -8.17 9.27 16.62
C VAL A 393 -7.36 9.83 15.46
N ASN A 394 -8.04 10.17 14.37
CA ASN A 394 -7.44 10.83 13.22
C ASN A 394 -8.11 12.20 13.03
N TYR A 395 -7.30 13.24 12.88
CA TYR A 395 -7.70 14.58 12.48
C TYR A 395 -7.39 14.78 11.00
N ALA A 396 -8.43 14.84 10.18
CA ALA A 396 -8.33 14.88 8.72
C ALA A 396 -7.87 16.22 8.15
N ASN A 397 -7.99 17.29 8.93
CA ASN A 397 -7.90 18.66 8.44
C ASN A 397 -6.61 19.00 7.69
N PRO A 398 -5.39 18.70 8.20
CA PRO A 398 -4.16 19.12 7.52
C PRO A 398 -4.04 18.51 6.13
N ASP A 399 -4.49 17.26 5.96
CA ASP A 399 -4.47 16.57 4.68
C ASP A 399 -5.58 17.04 3.74
N MET A 400 -6.82 16.98 4.18
CA MET A 400 -7.98 17.26 3.33
C MET A 400 -8.02 18.71 2.86
N VAL A 401 -7.66 19.66 3.74
CA VAL A 401 -7.56 21.07 3.35
C VAL A 401 -6.28 21.34 2.57
N GLY A 402 -5.17 20.68 2.91
CA GLY A 402 -3.91 20.75 2.18
C GLY A 402 -4.07 20.37 0.69
N HIS A 403 -4.87 19.36 0.38
CA HIS A 403 -5.18 18.95 -0.99
C HIS A 403 -5.87 20.03 -1.84
N THR A 404 -6.46 21.04 -1.22
CA THR A 404 -7.06 22.16 -1.96
C THR A 404 -6.01 23.15 -2.50
N GLY A 405 -4.77 23.13 -1.99
CA GLY A 405 -3.72 24.06 -2.32
C GLY A 405 -3.94 25.49 -1.78
N MET A 406 -4.94 25.68 -0.90
CA MET A 406 -5.35 26.97 -0.34
C MET A 406 -4.62 27.25 0.97
N MET A 407 -3.52 28.00 0.91
CA MET A 407 -2.63 28.28 2.04
C MET A 407 -3.37 28.81 3.28
N ASP A 408 -4.21 29.85 3.12
CA ASP A 408 -4.89 30.49 4.25
C ASP A 408 -5.90 29.54 4.93
N ALA A 409 -6.61 28.73 4.17
CA ALA A 409 -7.52 27.72 4.69
C ALA A 409 -6.75 26.62 5.43
N THR A 410 -5.62 26.17 4.88
CA THR A 410 -4.78 25.17 5.53
C THR A 410 -4.22 25.67 6.86
N VAL A 411 -3.83 26.95 6.97
CA VAL A 411 -3.43 27.57 8.24
C VAL A 411 -4.56 27.51 9.27
N ILE A 412 -5.80 27.82 8.88
CA ILE A 412 -6.98 27.72 9.79
C ILE A 412 -7.18 26.25 10.23
N ALA A 413 -7.05 25.30 9.32
CA ALA A 413 -7.15 23.88 9.61
C ALA A 413 -6.12 23.45 10.67
N ILE A 414 -4.85 23.83 10.50
CA ILE A 414 -3.76 23.55 11.44
C ILE A 414 -4.02 24.17 12.82
N GLU A 415 -4.42 25.44 12.87
CA GLU A 415 -4.73 26.12 14.15
C GLU A 415 -5.92 25.49 14.88
N THR A 416 -6.89 24.97 14.13
CA THR A 416 -8.05 24.26 14.69
C THR A 416 -7.64 22.94 15.30
N VAL A 417 -6.82 22.17 14.60
CA VAL A 417 -6.28 20.89 15.10
C VAL A 417 -5.42 21.12 16.34
N ASP A 418 -4.58 22.16 16.37
CA ASP A 418 -3.76 22.49 17.56
C ASP A 418 -4.64 22.76 18.80
N LYS A 419 -5.73 23.52 18.65
CA LYS A 419 -6.70 23.75 19.74
C LYS A 419 -7.37 22.46 20.21
N CYS A 420 -7.79 21.61 19.27
CA CYS A 420 -8.41 20.32 19.54
C CYS A 420 -7.42 19.39 20.27
N LEU A 421 -6.18 19.36 19.83
CA LEU A 421 -5.08 18.60 20.46
C LEU A 421 -4.92 18.99 21.94
N GLY A 422 -4.94 20.29 22.26
CA GLY A 422 -4.86 20.76 23.64
C GLY A 422 -6.03 20.27 24.53
N ARG A 423 -7.25 20.31 23.99
CA ARG A 423 -8.46 19.78 24.69
C ARG A 423 -8.35 18.26 24.91
N LEU A 424 -7.93 17.54 23.88
CA LEU A 424 -7.76 16.08 23.94
C LEU A 424 -6.71 15.67 24.97
N LEU A 425 -5.55 16.31 24.97
CA LEU A 425 -4.47 16.03 25.91
C LEU A 425 -4.87 16.32 27.37
N ALA A 426 -5.67 17.35 27.61
CA ALA A 426 -6.26 17.58 28.93
C ALA A 426 -7.15 16.42 29.38
N GLY A 427 -7.95 15.84 28.47
CA GLY A 427 -8.74 14.64 28.69
C GLY A 427 -7.87 13.40 28.99
N VAL A 428 -6.81 13.20 28.20
CA VAL A 428 -5.85 12.10 28.41
C VAL A 428 -5.18 12.19 29.78
N THR A 429 -4.69 13.38 30.13
CA THR A 429 -4.09 13.64 31.47
C THR A 429 -5.06 13.37 32.59
N LYS A 430 -6.32 13.85 32.50
CA LYS A 430 -7.38 13.60 33.48
C LYS A 430 -7.69 12.09 33.63
N ALA A 431 -7.56 11.33 32.54
CA ALA A 431 -7.72 9.87 32.55
C ALA A 431 -6.49 9.13 33.09
N GLY A 432 -5.36 9.80 33.32
CA GLY A 432 -4.06 9.20 33.67
C GLY A 432 -3.46 8.39 32.52
N GLY A 433 -3.77 8.76 31.26
CA GLY A 433 -3.36 8.06 30.07
C GLY A 433 -2.03 8.58 29.50
N THR A 434 -1.56 7.93 28.46
CA THR A 434 -0.40 8.31 27.66
C THR A 434 -0.87 8.63 26.24
N ALA A 435 -0.32 9.66 25.61
CA ALA A 435 -0.60 9.95 24.20
C ALA A 435 0.64 9.76 23.33
N ILE A 436 0.44 9.23 22.12
CA ILE A 436 1.40 9.24 21.03
C ILE A 436 0.81 10.14 19.95
N ILE A 437 1.54 11.18 19.55
CA ILE A 437 1.15 12.10 18.50
C ILE A 437 2.05 11.85 17.29
N ILE A 438 1.43 11.55 16.15
CA ILE A 438 2.12 11.30 14.88
C ILE A 438 1.34 11.93 13.73
N ALA A 439 1.90 11.84 12.52
CA ALA A 439 1.15 11.87 11.27
C ALA A 439 1.44 10.60 10.47
N ASP A 440 0.63 10.32 9.47
CA ASP A 440 0.75 9.15 8.61
C ASP A 440 1.53 9.45 7.32
N HIS A 441 1.58 10.72 6.90
CA HIS A 441 2.40 11.27 5.81
C HIS A 441 2.46 12.80 5.93
N GLY A 442 3.25 13.45 5.07
CA GLY A 442 3.28 14.90 4.93
C GLY A 442 2.35 15.39 3.82
N ASN A 443 1.86 16.62 3.97
CA ASN A 443 1.05 17.37 3.00
C ASN A 443 1.15 18.87 3.29
N ALA A 444 0.63 19.33 4.45
CA ALA A 444 0.45 20.76 4.78
C ALA A 444 1.75 21.55 4.99
N GLU A 445 2.89 20.90 5.13
CA GLU A 445 4.20 21.56 5.23
C GLU A 445 4.77 22.02 3.88
N LEU A 446 4.09 21.65 2.76
CA LEU A 446 4.48 22.04 1.41
C LEU A 446 3.25 22.41 0.58
N MET A 447 2.92 23.71 0.51
CA MET A 447 1.73 24.22 -0.19
C MET A 447 2.03 24.77 -1.59
N PHE A 448 3.31 24.95 -1.94
CA PHE A 448 3.71 25.45 -3.26
C PHE A 448 4.89 24.65 -3.80
N ASP A 449 4.91 24.44 -5.12
CA ASP A 449 6.05 23.87 -5.83
C ASP A 449 7.19 24.90 -6.00
N GLU A 450 8.32 24.48 -6.58
CA GLU A 450 9.48 25.35 -6.85
C GLU A 450 9.17 26.52 -7.79
N LEU A 451 8.08 26.44 -8.55
CA LEU A 451 7.63 27.49 -9.47
C LEU A 451 6.59 28.42 -8.85
N GLY A 452 6.18 28.16 -7.60
CA GLY A 452 5.15 28.91 -6.88
C GLY A 452 3.72 28.54 -7.24
N ASN A 453 3.49 27.41 -7.92
CA ASN A 453 2.14 26.90 -8.15
C ASN A 453 1.65 26.14 -6.91
N PRO A 454 0.34 26.13 -6.64
CA PRO A 454 -0.21 25.33 -5.57
C PRO A 454 0.20 23.85 -5.65
N TRP A 455 0.72 23.30 -4.56
CA TRP A 455 1.03 21.90 -4.40
C TRP A 455 -0.11 21.21 -3.68
N THR A 456 -0.71 20.20 -4.30
CA THR A 456 -1.90 19.51 -3.79
C THR A 456 -1.66 18.02 -3.54
N ALA A 457 -0.42 17.58 -3.63
CA ALA A 457 -0.03 16.17 -3.41
C ALA A 457 0.65 16.01 -2.03
N HIS A 458 0.77 14.77 -1.58
CA HIS A 458 1.57 14.44 -0.41
C HIS A 458 3.06 14.76 -0.62
N THR A 459 3.85 14.61 0.44
CA THR A 459 5.29 14.80 0.40
C THR A 459 6.04 13.54 0.84
N THR A 460 7.34 13.54 0.63
CA THR A 460 8.25 12.51 1.17
C THR A 460 8.89 12.94 2.49
N ASN A 461 8.51 14.10 3.03
CA ASN A 461 9.04 14.61 4.28
C ASN A 461 8.71 13.67 5.46
N PRO A 462 9.58 13.61 6.47
CA PRO A 462 9.28 12.87 7.70
C PRO A 462 8.15 13.57 8.47
N VAL A 463 7.60 12.86 9.43
CA VAL A 463 6.54 13.37 10.29
C VAL A 463 6.97 13.35 11.76
N PRO A 464 6.35 14.18 12.63
CA PRO A 464 6.64 14.17 14.05
C PRO A 464 6.20 12.86 14.72
N PHE A 465 6.95 12.43 15.72
CA PHE A 465 6.57 11.46 16.73
C PHE A 465 6.82 12.10 18.09
N ILE A 466 5.76 12.27 18.89
CA ILE A 466 5.86 12.85 20.25
C ILE A 466 5.19 11.89 21.23
N LEU A 467 5.87 11.59 22.34
CA LEU A 467 5.37 10.74 23.42
C LEU A 467 5.02 11.63 24.63
N VAL A 468 3.72 11.70 24.95
CA VAL A 468 3.21 12.45 26.11
C VAL A 468 2.78 11.47 27.18
N GLU A 469 3.54 11.38 28.25
CA GLU A 469 3.28 10.47 29.36
C GLU A 469 2.24 11.02 30.33
N GLY A 470 1.35 10.14 30.79
CA GLY A 470 0.46 10.39 31.90
C GLY A 470 0.97 9.84 33.23
N GLU A 471 0.40 10.31 34.34
CA GLU A 471 0.79 9.87 35.68
C GLU A 471 0.62 8.36 35.94
N GLY A 472 -0.27 7.69 35.17
CA GLY A 472 -0.58 6.27 35.30
C GLY A 472 0.46 5.31 34.69
N LEU A 473 1.22 5.78 33.70
CA LEU A 473 2.26 5.02 33.00
C LEU A 473 3.61 5.69 33.21
N LYS A 474 4.21 5.47 34.38
CA LYS A 474 5.57 5.97 34.63
C LYS A 474 6.58 5.14 33.85
N ILE A 475 7.02 5.66 32.72
CA ILE A 475 8.27 5.25 32.08
C ILE A 475 9.41 5.87 32.94
N PRO A 476 10.52 5.20 33.22
CA PRO A 476 11.62 5.82 33.97
C PRO A 476 12.36 6.81 33.11
N ALA A 477 12.13 7.98 33.23
CA ALA A 477 12.62 9.21 32.69
C ALA A 477 11.41 10.03 32.22
N HIS A 478 11.14 11.13 32.87
CA HIS A 478 10.05 12.03 32.51
C HIS A 478 10.49 13.07 31.49
N GLY A 479 9.54 13.50 30.69
CA GLY A 479 9.73 14.59 29.75
C GLY A 479 10.69 14.25 28.61
N THR A 480 11.61 15.12 28.28
CA THR A 480 12.58 14.95 27.19
C THR A 480 13.64 13.88 27.44
N ASP A 481 13.65 13.27 28.65
CA ASP A 481 14.67 12.30 29.06
C ASP A 481 14.38 10.85 28.63
N VAL A 482 13.19 10.56 28.07
CA VAL A 482 12.91 9.24 27.48
C VAL A 482 13.67 9.12 26.16
N PRO A 483 14.65 8.22 26.07
CA PRO A 483 15.43 8.08 24.84
C PRO A 483 14.57 7.43 23.75
N LEU A 484 14.33 8.16 22.67
CA LEU A 484 13.66 7.65 21.47
C LEU A 484 14.69 7.26 20.41
N ARG A 485 14.27 6.36 19.50
CA ARG A 485 14.99 6.04 18.29
C ARG A 485 14.81 7.16 17.27
N ASP A 486 15.81 7.33 16.41
CA ASP A 486 15.88 8.33 15.35
C ASP A 486 15.73 7.71 13.93
N ASP A 487 15.65 6.37 13.84
CA ASP A 487 15.51 5.59 12.61
C ASP A 487 14.09 5.03 12.41
N GLY A 488 13.09 5.55 13.12
CA GLY A 488 11.74 5.03 13.15
C GLY A 488 10.94 5.19 11.86
N CYS A 489 9.90 4.38 11.74
CA CYS A 489 8.88 4.45 10.71
C CYS A 489 7.50 4.08 11.28
N LEU A 490 6.45 4.14 10.45
CA LEU A 490 5.07 3.86 10.89
C LEU A 490 4.87 2.44 11.44
N ALA A 491 5.63 1.47 10.96
CA ALA A 491 5.58 0.08 11.47
C ALA A 491 6.01 -0.06 12.94
N ASP A 492 6.71 0.93 13.48
CA ASP A 492 7.22 0.94 14.86
C ASP A 492 6.16 1.41 15.88
N ILE A 493 5.02 1.94 15.42
CA ILE A 493 3.98 2.50 16.28
C ILE A 493 3.25 1.42 17.08
N ALA A 494 2.79 0.34 16.43
CA ALA A 494 2.11 -0.75 17.14
C ALA A 494 3.01 -1.42 18.20
N PRO A 495 4.28 -1.78 17.93
CA PRO A 495 5.19 -2.25 18.96
C PRO A 495 5.34 -1.29 20.15
N THR A 496 5.40 0.02 19.89
CA THR A 496 5.46 1.04 20.95
C THR A 496 4.19 1.05 21.81
N ILE A 497 3.02 0.94 21.17
CA ILE A 497 1.73 0.87 21.88
C ILE A 497 1.65 -0.41 22.74
N LEU A 498 2.05 -1.57 22.19
CA LEU A 498 2.06 -2.83 22.93
C LEU A 498 3.00 -2.75 24.15
N GLU A 499 4.15 -2.12 24.01
CA GLU A 499 5.08 -1.88 25.13
C GLU A 499 4.43 -1.03 26.23
N LEU A 500 3.78 0.09 25.85
CA LEU A 500 3.06 0.95 26.79
C LEU A 500 1.89 0.24 27.48
N LEU A 501 1.18 -0.63 26.77
CA LEU A 501 0.12 -1.47 27.31
C LEU A 501 0.66 -2.70 28.10
N ARG A 502 1.97 -2.93 28.07
CA ARG A 502 2.64 -4.11 28.67
C ARG A 502 2.13 -5.43 28.09
N LEU A 503 1.83 -5.43 26.81
CA LEU A 503 1.43 -6.60 26.03
C LEU A 503 2.63 -7.20 25.28
N PRO A 504 2.66 -8.52 25.06
CA PRO A 504 3.73 -9.14 24.28
C PRO A 504 3.59 -8.73 22.81
N GLN A 505 4.71 -8.41 22.17
CA GLN A 505 4.79 -8.19 20.73
C GLN A 505 4.81 -9.57 20.03
N PRO A 506 3.89 -9.84 19.10
CA PRO A 506 3.90 -11.08 18.33
C PRO A 506 5.05 -11.09 17.30
N PRO A 507 5.57 -12.28 16.94
CA PRO A 507 6.72 -12.40 16.03
C PRO A 507 6.45 -11.85 14.61
N GLU A 508 5.20 -11.79 14.20
CA GLU A 508 4.79 -11.21 12.91
C GLU A 508 4.96 -9.69 12.87
N MET A 509 4.96 -9.00 14.00
CA MET A 509 5.28 -7.59 14.08
C MET A 509 6.79 -7.41 14.06
N THR A 510 7.35 -7.04 12.91
CA THR A 510 8.78 -6.82 12.71
C THR A 510 9.24 -5.41 13.03
N GLY A 511 8.30 -4.49 13.28
CA GLY A 511 8.59 -3.16 13.81
C GLY A 511 9.22 -3.24 15.21
N ARG A 512 9.85 -2.15 15.63
CA ARG A 512 10.53 -2.06 16.92
C ARG A 512 10.02 -0.87 17.69
N SER A 513 9.78 -1.00 18.98
CA SER A 513 9.38 0.14 19.81
C SER A 513 10.26 1.37 19.56
N MET A 514 9.64 2.54 19.53
CA MET A 514 10.34 3.83 19.46
C MET A 514 11.12 4.17 20.72
N ILE A 515 10.79 3.53 21.85
CA ILE A 515 11.48 3.72 23.14
C ILE A 515 12.76 2.90 23.11
N ARG A 516 13.93 3.51 23.36
CA ARG A 516 15.22 2.80 23.44
C ARG A 516 15.29 1.94 24.68
N SER A 517 15.58 0.66 24.50
CA SER A 517 15.53 -0.39 25.53
C SER A 517 16.69 -0.42 26.54
N ALA A 518 17.61 0.54 26.58
CA ALA A 518 18.73 0.49 27.53
C ALA A 518 18.31 0.33 29.01
N ASP A 519 17.06 0.63 29.36
CA ASP A 519 16.49 0.49 30.71
C ASP A 519 15.47 -0.68 30.84
N PHE A 520 15.20 -1.43 29.78
CA PHE A 520 14.17 -2.46 29.77
C PHE A 520 14.65 -3.80 30.34
N GLU A 521 15.92 -4.16 30.19
CA GLU A 521 16.49 -5.40 30.78
C GLU A 521 16.43 -5.42 32.31
N VAL A 522 16.41 -4.25 32.93
CA VAL A 522 16.28 -4.13 34.39
C VAL A 522 14.84 -4.40 34.87
N ARG A 523 13.82 -4.38 33.98
CA ARG A 523 12.39 -4.49 34.33
C ARG A 523 11.77 -5.85 34.11
N ALA A 524 12.31 -6.66 33.19
CA ALA A 524 11.86 -8.05 33.00
C ALA A 524 11.97 -8.88 34.27
N ASN A 525 12.77 -8.43 35.25
CA ASN A 525 12.93 -9.06 36.57
C ASN A 525 12.00 -8.51 37.66
N ARG A 526 11.10 -7.58 37.39
CA ARG A 526 10.07 -7.15 38.33
C ARG A 526 8.77 -7.92 38.06
N THR A 527 8.41 -8.75 38.99
CA THR A 527 7.25 -9.66 39.07
C THR A 527 6.00 -9.06 38.42
N PRO A 528 5.35 -9.77 37.48
CA PRO A 528 4.09 -9.30 36.91
C PRO A 528 3.04 -9.19 38.03
N VAL A 529 2.39 -8.04 38.12
CA VAL A 529 1.18 -7.89 38.91
C VAL A 529 0.16 -8.88 38.36
N ARG A 530 -0.09 -9.97 39.09
CA ARG A 530 -1.14 -10.92 38.72
C ARG A 530 -2.47 -10.18 38.65
N VAL A 531 -2.97 -9.98 37.44
CA VAL A 531 -4.39 -9.76 37.24
C VAL A 531 -5.08 -11.06 37.60
N ARG A 532 -5.72 -11.11 38.77
CA ARG A 532 -6.65 -12.19 39.08
C ARG A 532 -7.91 -11.96 38.25
N LEU A 533 -8.21 -12.96 37.44
CA LEU A 533 -9.47 -13.13 36.71
C LEU A 533 -10.67 -13.01 37.66
#